data_73af69ba540ce85a05fe1f950282ebd6
#
_entry.id   73af69ba540ce85a05fe1f950282ebd6
#
_cell.length_a   1.000
_cell.length_b   1.000
_cell.length_c   1.000
_cell.angle_alpha   90.00
_cell.angle_beta   90.00
_cell.angle_gamma   90.00
#
_symmetry.space_group_name_H-M   'P 1'
#
loop_
_entity.id
_entity.type
_entity.pdbx_description
1 polymer ?
#
loop_
_entity_poly.entity_id
_entity_poly.type
_entity_poly.pdbx_seq_one_letter_code
_entity_poly.pdbx_strand_id
1 'polypeptide(L)'
;MAPDPEFFCATQTHGECLNRLEISLRLNRGLHVVIGDIGTGKTTLSRLLLERFLMYGSNYEFFLVLDPTWENSIDFLQFLKKLFRIESNTNSQVDLMNQIEHFLLDSTFNNNKRIVLIIDEGQKIRSDQIEIIRTLLNFETNNVKLIQVVIFAQPEFKELLQLHENFKDRIAFGFTVQPLGEKNTIEFIDHRLKVAGLDEDKKVFTEKAKALVYKHTKGYPRKIVVFCHHLIIDYIINGEEIINSEIVLTRMQ
;
A
#
# COMPACT_ATOMS: atom_id res chain seq x y z
N MET A 1 -9.79 10.04 -8.11
CA MET A 1 -10.47 8.79 -7.75
C MET A 1 -9.79 8.21 -6.52
N ALA A 2 -10.53 7.97 -5.44
CA ALA A 2 -10.02 7.24 -4.29
C ALA A 2 -9.77 5.78 -4.68
N PRO A 3 -8.72 5.13 -4.16
CA PRO A 3 -8.51 3.70 -4.36
C PRO A 3 -9.65 2.93 -3.69
N ASP A 4 -10.47 2.27 -4.50
CA ASP A 4 -11.59 1.45 -4.06
C ASP A 4 -11.22 -0.03 -4.16
N PRO A 5 -11.24 -0.78 -3.05
CA PRO A 5 -10.91 -2.20 -3.02
C PRO A 5 -11.78 -3.07 -3.93
N GLU A 6 -13.06 -2.74 -4.13
CA GLU A 6 -13.96 -3.49 -5.01
C GLU A 6 -13.47 -3.54 -6.46
N PHE A 7 -12.79 -2.46 -6.90
CA PHE A 7 -12.18 -2.38 -8.23
C PHE A 7 -10.78 -2.99 -8.31
N PHE A 8 -10.33 -3.67 -7.27
CA PHE A 8 -9.03 -4.32 -7.30
C PHE A 8 -9.06 -5.58 -8.16
N CYS A 9 -8.28 -5.56 -9.22
CA CYS A 9 -7.98 -6.77 -9.97
C CYS A 9 -6.78 -7.45 -9.31
N ALA A 10 -6.98 -8.65 -8.78
CA ALA A 10 -5.92 -9.47 -8.19
C ALA A 10 -4.99 -10.00 -9.29
N THR A 11 -4.23 -9.11 -9.92
CA THR A 11 -3.18 -9.55 -10.85
C THR A 11 -2.18 -10.43 -10.10
N GLN A 12 -1.51 -11.31 -10.81
CA GLN A 12 -0.60 -12.28 -10.21
C GLN A 12 0.40 -11.63 -9.24
N THR A 13 1.04 -10.51 -9.66
CA THR A 13 2.05 -9.80 -8.86
C THR A 13 1.47 -9.17 -7.59
N HIS A 14 0.30 -8.52 -7.70
CA HIS A 14 -0.35 -7.90 -6.54
C HIS A 14 -0.89 -8.96 -5.57
N GLY A 15 -1.48 -10.03 -6.09
CA GLY A 15 -1.94 -11.16 -5.29
C GLY A 15 -0.79 -11.86 -4.55
N GLU A 16 0.35 -12.07 -5.23
CA GLU A 16 1.55 -12.65 -4.64
C GLU A 16 2.10 -11.75 -3.51
N CYS A 17 2.23 -10.45 -3.75
CA CYS A 17 2.68 -9.49 -2.74
C CYS A 17 1.79 -9.56 -1.50
N LEU A 18 0.46 -9.49 -1.68
CA LEU A 18 -0.49 -9.48 -0.59
C LEU A 18 -0.47 -10.78 0.21
N ASN A 19 -0.42 -11.94 -0.47
CA ASN A 19 -0.37 -13.24 0.19
C ASN A 19 0.91 -13.41 1.01
N ARG A 20 2.06 -13.08 0.44
CA ARG A 20 3.35 -13.19 1.15
C ARG A 20 3.44 -12.21 2.32
N LEU A 21 2.94 -10.99 2.16
CA LEU A 21 2.91 -9.99 3.23
C LEU A 21 2.00 -10.44 4.37
N GLU A 22 0.81 -10.97 4.07
CA GLU A 22 -0.10 -11.54 5.06
C GLU A 22 0.56 -12.69 5.83
N ILE A 23 1.20 -13.65 5.15
CA ILE A 23 1.91 -14.76 5.79
C ILE A 23 3.02 -14.22 6.72
N SER A 24 3.80 -13.24 6.26
CA SER A 24 4.89 -12.66 7.04
C SER A 24 4.38 -11.96 8.31
N LEU A 25 3.25 -11.24 8.23
CA LEU A 25 2.57 -10.63 9.37
C LEU A 25 2.05 -11.69 10.35
N ARG A 26 1.43 -12.77 9.86
CA ARG A 26 0.94 -13.87 10.70
C ARG A 26 2.08 -14.58 11.44
N LEU A 27 3.27 -14.65 10.84
CA LEU A 27 4.49 -15.17 11.45
C LEU A 27 5.19 -14.18 12.39
N ASN A 28 4.62 -12.98 12.61
CA ASN A 28 5.13 -11.94 13.50
C ASN A 28 6.59 -11.53 13.22
N ARG A 29 6.92 -11.28 11.93
CA ARG A 29 8.30 -11.10 11.47
C ARG A 29 8.87 -9.69 11.67
N GLY A 30 8.09 -8.71 12.11
CA GLY A 30 8.53 -7.35 12.47
C GLY A 30 8.45 -6.35 11.31
N LEU A 31 9.50 -6.18 10.48
CA LEU A 31 9.55 -5.15 9.44
C LEU A 31 9.27 -5.69 8.04
N HIS A 32 8.37 -5.02 7.34
CA HIS A 32 7.95 -5.33 5.97
C HIS A 32 8.05 -4.09 5.10
N VAL A 33 8.62 -4.21 3.90
CA VAL A 33 8.79 -3.08 2.99
C VAL A 33 8.29 -3.45 1.61
N VAL A 34 7.35 -2.67 1.08
CA VAL A 34 6.78 -2.82 -0.26
C VAL A 34 7.14 -1.58 -1.08
N ILE A 35 7.97 -1.76 -2.08
CA ILE A 35 8.45 -0.66 -2.94
C ILE A 35 7.77 -0.75 -4.31
N GLY A 36 7.45 0.40 -4.90
CA GLY A 36 6.94 0.47 -6.27
C GLY A 36 6.77 1.91 -6.71
N ASP A 37 6.74 2.12 -8.01
CA ASP A 37 6.56 3.45 -8.60
C ASP A 37 5.20 4.07 -8.26
N ILE A 38 5.07 5.37 -8.51
CA ILE A 38 3.80 6.07 -8.38
C ILE A 38 2.75 5.42 -9.29
N GLY A 39 1.58 5.11 -8.73
CA GLY A 39 0.46 4.57 -9.51
C GLY A 39 0.51 3.06 -9.75
N THR A 40 1.42 2.31 -9.13
CA THR A 40 1.48 0.84 -9.19
C THR A 40 0.46 0.13 -8.29
N GLY A 41 -0.28 0.85 -7.42
CA GLY A 41 -1.33 0.27 -6.59
C GLY A 41 -0.95 -0.01 -5.13
N LYS A 42 0.16 0.54 -4.61
CA LYS A 42 0.62 0.36 -3.22
C LYS A 42 -0.46 0.70 -2.18
N THR A 43 -1.09 1.87 -2.30
CA THR A 43 -2.17 2.30 -1.39
C THR A 43 -3.41 1.39 -1.49
N THR A 44 -3.66 0.79 -2.66
CA THR A 44 -4.72 -0.22 -2.80
C THR A 44 -4.33 -1.51 -2.07
N LEU A 45 -3.06 -1.94 -2.17
CA LEU A 45 -2.55 -3.11 -1.44
C LEU A 45 -2.65 -2.92 0.07
N SER A 46 -2.35 -1.72 0.60
CA SER A 46 -2.46 -1.45 2.04
C SER A 46 -3.91 -1.58 2.54
N ARG A 47 -4.89 -1.08 1.77
CA ARG A 47 -6.32 -1.19 2.11
C ARG A 47 -6.81 -2.63 2.06
N LEU A 48 -6.44 -3.38 1.02
CA LEU A 48 -6.78 -4.80 0.89
C LEU A 48 -6.18 -5.66 2.01
N LEU A 49 -4.97 -5.32 2.44
CA LEU A 49 -4.36 -5.97 3.59
C LEU A 49 -5.24 -5.80 4.84
N LEU A 50 -5.69 -4.57 5.10
CA LEU A 50 -6.61 -4.26 6.20
C LEU A 50 -7.91 -5.06 6.10
N GLU A 51 -8.55 -5.05 4.93
CA GLU A 51 -9.81 -5.78 4.71
C GLU A 51 -9.67 -7.28 4.96
N ARG A 52 -8.60 -7.90 4.46
CA ARG A 52 -8.35 -9.32 4.70
C ARG A 52 -8.26 -9.68 6.18
N PHE A 53 -7.57 -8.87 6.96
CA PHE A 53 -7.46 -9.12 8.40
C PHE A 53 -8.78 -8.84 9.14
N LEU A 54 -9.59 -7.88 8.71
CA LEU A 54 -10.90 -7.60 9.28
C LEU A 54 -11.90 -8.73 9.00
N MET A 55 -11.89 -9.30 7.78
CA MET A 55 -12.79 -10.39 7.38
C MET A 55 -12.61 -11.67 8.22
N TYR A 56 -11.40 -11.97 8.66
CA TYR A 56 -11.09 -13.19 9.39
C TYR A 56 -11.16 -13.05 10.92
N GLY A 57 -11.74 -11.96 11.45
CA GLY A 57 -11.92 -11.78 12.89
C GLY A 57 -10.59 -11.83 13.65
N SER A 58 -9.56 -11.19 13.14
CA SER A 58 -8.20 -11.32 13.66
C SER A 58 -7.98 -10.51 14.95
N ASN A 59 -7.05 -11.01 15.79
CA ASN A 59 -6.55 -10.28 16.97
C ASN A 59 -5.60 -9.13 16.58
N TYR A 60 -5.61 -8.70 15.31
CA TYR A 60 -4.75 -7.62 14.82
C TYR A 60 -5.43 -6.27 14.99
N GLU A 61 -4.65 -5.29 15.42
CA GLU A 61 -5.04 -3.89 15.45
C GLU A 61 -4.09 -3.10 14.55
N PHE A 62 -4.67 -2.42 13.56
CA PHE A 62 -3.93 -1.71 12.54
C PHE A 62 -3.98 -0.20 12.76
N PHE A 63 -2.83 0.43 12.72
CA PHE A 63 -2.66 1.87 12.76
C PHE A 63 -2.07 2.35 11.44
N LEU A 64 -2.66 3.39 10.86
CA LEU A 64 -2.31 3.85 9.52
C LEU A 64 -1.74 5.27 9.55
N VAL A 65 -0.54 5.40 9.01
CA VAL A 65 0.14 6.67 8.72
C VAL A 65 0.11 6.88 7.22
N LEU A 66 -0.68 7.84 6.75
CA LEU A 66 -0.85 8.10 5.31
C LEU A 66 0.26 9.00 4.73
N ASP A 67 0.79 9.90 5.53
CA ASP A 67 1.82 10.86 5.13
C ASP A 67 2.80 11.11 6.27
N PRO A 68 4.00 10.51 6.24
CA PRO A 68 5.00 10.59 7.31
C PRO A 68 5.84 11.88 7.24
N THR A 69 5.19 13.04 7.17
CA THR A 69 5.85 14.36 7.09
C THR A 69 5.85 15.07 8.44
N TRP A 70 6.83 14.79 9.27
CA TRP A 70 7.07 15.50 10.54
C TRP A 70 8.43 16.18 10.51
N GLU A 71 8.57 17.29 11.23
CA GLU A 71 9.82 18.06 11.25
C GLU A 71 10.94 17.35 12.02
N ASN A 72 10.59 16.58 13.04
CA ASN A 72 11.55 15.89 13.90
C ASN A 72 10.97 14.59 14.51
N SER A 73 11.81 13.84 15.22
CA SER A 73 11.46 12.59 15.86
C SER A 73 10.43 12.74 17.00
N ILE A 74 10.42 13.89 17.70
CA ILE A 74 9.45 14.14 18.79
C ILE A 74 8.05 14.32 18.22
N ASP A 75 7.91 15.06 17.13
CA ASP A 75 6.60 15.25 16.46
C ASP A 75 6.06 13.91 15.95
N PHE A 76 6.92 13.05 15.43
CA PHE A 76 6.53 11.71 15.05
C PHE A 76 6.05 10.87 16.24
N LEU A 77 6.75 10.91 17.38
CA LEU A 77 6.33 10.22 18.60
C LEU A 77 5.04 10.78 19.17
N GLN A 78 4.84 12.10 19.17
CA GLN A 78 3.58 12.73 19.57
C GLN A 78 2.42 12.28 18.66
N PHE A 79 2.67 12.18 17.37
CA PHE A 79 1.68 11.64 16.44
C PHE A 79 1.35 10.18 16.77
N LEU A 80 2.36 9.31 16.98
CA LEU A 80 2.13 7.90 17.34
C LEU A 80 1.37 7.80 18.68
N LYS A 81 1.71 8.62 19.68
CA LYS A 81 0.97 8.69 20.93
C LYS A 81 -0.52 8.98 20.70
N LYS A 82 -0.82 9.99 19.87
CA LYS A 82 -2.21 10.34 19.50
C LYS A 82 -2.89 9.21 18.73
N LEU A 83 -2.17 8.59 17.77
CA LEU A 83 -2.67 7.50 16.95
C LEU A 83 -3.04 6.28 17.78
N PHE A 84 -2.22 5.95 18.79
CA PHE A 84 -2.44 4.87 19.74
C PHE A 84 -3.41 5.26 20.89
N ARG A 85 -3.93 6.51 20.90
CA ARG A 85 -4.85 7.03 21.91
C ARG A 85 -4.29 7.00 23.34
N ILE A 86 -2.98 7.25 23.47
CA ILE A 86 -2.30 7.31 24.76
C ILE A 86 -2.53 8.70 25.38
N GLU A 87 -3.16 8.74 26.55
CA GLU A 87 -3.39 9.98 27.28
C GLU A 87 -2.15 10.35 28.11
N SER A 88 -1.51 11.44 27.79
CA SER A 88 -0.42 12.01 28.58
C SER A 88 -0.06 13.42 28.14
N ASN A 89 0.62 14.17 29.01
CA ASN A 89 1.03 15.55 28.78
C ASN A 89 2.56 15.72 28.69
N THR A 90 3.31 14.65 28.37
CA THR A 90 4.77 14.74 28.24
C THR A 90 5.21 15.13 26.83
N ASN A 91 6.33 15.88 26.76
CA ASN A 91 7.05 16.17 25.53
C ASN A 91 8.47 15.57 25.53
N SER A 92 8.82 14.80 26.56
CA SER A 92 10.10 14.10 26.64
C SER A 92 10.08 12.91 25.68
N GLN A 93 11.10 12.80 24.82
CA GLN A 93 11.24 11.67 23.91
C GLN A 93 11.29 10.32 24.64
N VAL A 94 11.99 10.28 25.78
CA VAL A 94 12.13 9.08 26.61
C VAL A 94 10.77 8.67 27.18
N ASP A 95 10.01 9.62 27.72
CA ASP A 95 8.70 9.34 28.31
C ASP A 95 7.70 8.90 27.24
N LEU A 96 7.73 9.53 26.06
CA LEU A 96 6.90 9.13 24.92
C LEU A 96 7.20 7.68 24.49
N MET A 97 8.47 7.32 24.38
CA MET A 97 8.88 5.94 24.05
C MET A 97 8.41 4.95 25.13
N ASN A 98 8.60 5.25 26.42
CA ASN A 98 8.14 4.41 27.52
C ASN A 98 6.62 4.20 27.50
N GLN A 99 5.87 5.26 27.22
CA GLN A 99 4.41 5.16 27.13
C GLN A 99 3.94 4.32 25.94
N ILE A 100 4.60 4.45 24.80
CA ILE A 100 4.35 3.60 23.64
C ILE A 100 4.67 2.13 23.96
N GLU A 101 5.80 1.87 24.61
CA GLU A 101 6.17 0.52 25.05
C GLU A 101 5.11 -0.08 25.99
N HIS A 102 4.67 0.67 26.99
CA HIS A 102 3.60 0.26 27.90
C HIS A 102 2.30 -0.07 27.15
N PHE A 103 1.89 0.79 26.20
CA PHE A 103 0.73 0.52 25.36
C PHE A 103 0.86 -0.78 24.57
N LEU A 104 2.03 -1.03 23.99
CA LEU A 104 2.29 -2.23 23.20
C LEU A 104 2.27 -3.49 24.07
N LEU A 105 2.83 -3.42 25.28
CA LEU A 105 2.80 -4.51 26.27
C LEU A 105 1.36 -4.82 26.70
N ASP A 106 0.59 -3.79 27.08
CA ASP A 106 -0.80 -3.94 27.50
C ASP A 106 -1.67 -4.51 26.36
N SER A 107 -1.50 -4.00 25.14
CA SER A 107 -2.21 -4.49 23.97
C SER A 107 -1.93 -5.97 23.71
N THR A 108 -0.67 -6.38 23.85
CA THR A 108 -0.26 -7.75 23.57
C THR A 108 -0.69 -8.74 24.67
N PHE A 109 -0.46 -8.41 25.94
CA PHE A 109 -0.64 -9.37 27.05
C PHE A 109 -2.01 -9.32 27.69
N ASN A 110 -2.58 -8.13 27.86
CA ASN A 110 -3.88 -7.97 28.51
C ASN A 110 -5.05 -8.02 27.52
N ASN A 111 -4.84 -7.49 26.32
CA ASN A 111 -5.89 -7.39 25.30
C ASN A 111 -5.76 -8.45 24.19
N ASN A 112 -4.69 -9.26 24.18
CA ASN A 112 -4.39 -10.27 23.18
C ASN A 112 -4.43 -9.72 21.74
N LYS A 113 -3.91 -8.49 21.56
CA LYS A 113 -3.85 -7.78 20.27
C LYS A 113 -2.44 -7.82 19.70
N ARG A 114 -2.35 -7.92 18.39
CA ARG A 114 -1.11 -7.79 17.61
C ARG A 114 -1.13 -6.45 16.88
N ILE A 115 -0.21 -5.57 17.24
CA ILE A 115 -0.17 -4.22 16.70
C ILE A 115 0.59 -4.19 15.38
N VAL A 116 -0.02 -3.60 14.37
CA VAL A 116 0.59 -3.39 13.05
C VAL A 116 0.50 -1.90 12.69
N LEU A 117 1.64 -1.27 12.51
CA LEU A 117 1.77 0.10 12.02
C LEU A 117 2.01 0.06 10.51
N ILE A 118 1.08 0.58 9.74
CA ILE A 118 1.23 0.75 8.29
C ILE A 118 1.64 2.20 8.01
N ILE A 119 2.72 2.38 7.28
CA ILE A 119 3.20 3.69 6.82
C ILE A 119 3.13 3.71 5.31
N ASP A 120 2.26 4.55 4.75
CA ASP A 120 2.25 4.85 3.30
C ASP A 120 3.20 6.03 3.01
N GLU A 121 3.58 6.22 1.75
CA GLU A 121 4.53 7.27 1.31
C GLU A 121 5.88 7.22 2.07
N GLY A 122 6.37 6.03 2.38
CA GLY A 122 7.55 5.78 3.22
C GLY A 122 8.84 6.48 2.74
N GLN A 123 8.96 6.89 1.46
CA GLN A 123 10.08 7.69 0.97
C GLN A 123 10.17 9.08 1.61
N LYS A 124 9.10 9.53 2.30
CA LYS A 124 9.10 10.80 3.03
C LYS A 124 9.63 10.67 4.46
N ILE A 125 9.85 9.44 4.95
CA ILE A 125 10.43 9.18 6.28
C ILE A 125 11.83 9.77 6.32
N ARG A 126 12.17 10.44 7.43
CA ARG A 126 13.48 11.02 7.66
C ARG A 126 14.39 10.07 8.45
N SER A 127 15.69 10.31 8.42
CA SER A 127 16.68 9.47 9.13
C SER A 127 16.42 9.38 10.64
N ASP A 128 16.03 10.48 11.28
CA ASP A 128 15.71 10.51 12.71
C ASP A 128 14.47 9.68 13.06
N GLN A 129 13.50 9.62 12.16
CA GLN A 129 12.29 8.79 12.30
C GLN A 129 12.58 7.31 12.05
N ILE A 130 13.52 6.97 11.15
CA ILE A 130 14.01 5.60 10.98
C ILE A 130 14.56 5.04 12.29
N GLU A 131 15.31 5.84 13.05
CA GLU A 131 15.84 5.43 14.34
C GLU A 131 14.71 5.18 15.38
N ILE A 132 13.65 5.98 15.37
CA ILE A 132 12.46 5.71 16.20
C ILE A 132 11.82 4.38 15.79
N ILE A 133 11.55 4.16 14.51
CA ILE A 133 10.95 2.91 14.02
C ILE A 133 11.85 1.71 14.38
N ARG A 134 13.16 1.86 14.24
CA ARG A 134 14.14 0.83 14.63
C ARG A 134 14.04 0.49 16.11
N THR A 135 13.88 1.51 16.97
CA THR A 135 13.72 1.33 18.40
C THR A 135 12.40 0.64 18.74
N LEU A 136 11.30 1.04 18.09
CA LEU A 136 10.00 0.37 18.25
C LEU A 136 10.06 -1.12 17.86
N LEU A 137 10.79 -1.47 16.80
CA LEU A 137 10.98 -2.85 16.37
C LEU A 137 11.84 -3.68 17.36
N ASN A 138 12.54 -3.05 18.30
CA ASN A 138 13.25 -3.72 19.40
C ASN A 138 12.33 -4.08 20.56
N PHE A 139 11.14 -3.51 20.64
CA PHE A 139 10.18 -3.89 21.65
C PHE A 139 9.67 -5.29 21.38
N GLU A 140 10.30 -6.23 22.03
CA GLU A 140 10.00 -7.66 21.91
C GLU A 140 10.20 -8.35 23.27
N THR A 141 9.48 -9.43 23.45
CA THR A 141 9.73 -10.39 24.53
C THR A 141 10.48 -11.58 23.95
N ASN A 142 10.85 -12.55 24.77
CA ASN A 142 11.57 -13.75 24.33
C ASN A 142 10.89 -14.46 23.14
N ASN A 143 9.59 -14.29 22.94
CA ASN A 143 8.82 -15.06 21.96
C ASN A 143 7.97 -14.20 21.00
N VAL A 144 7.78 -12.89 21.26
CA VAL A 144 6.81 -12.08 20.50
C VAL A 144 7.33 -10.67 20.28
N LYS A 145 7.27 -10.21 19.04
CA LYS A 145 7.42 -8.79 18.72
C LYS A 145 6.14 -8.03 19.08
N LEU A 146 6.29 -6.94 19.83
CA LEU A 146 5.14 -6.16 20.32
C LEU A 146 4.51 -5.31 19.21
N ILE A 147 5.30 -4.97 18.18
CA ILE A 147 4.82 -4.21 17.02
C ILE A 147 5.41 -4.77 15.73
N GLN A 148 4.61 -4.74 14.68
CA GLN A 148 5.05 -4.99 13.32
C GLN A 148 4.86 -3.71 12.50
N VAL A 149 5.76 -3.46 11.57
CA VAL A 149 5.72 -2.27 10.72
C VAL A 149 5.67 -2.68 9.26
N VAL A 150 4.75 -2.10 8.50
CA VAL A 150 4.64 -2.26 7.05
C VAL A 150 4.85 -0.90 6.40
N ILE A 151 5.87 -0.77 5.58
CA ILE A 151 6.18 0.48 4.88
C ILE A 151 5.89 0.28 3.39
N PHE A 152 4.98 1.09 2.85
CA PHE A 152 4.76 1.24 1.42
C PHE A 152 5.50 2.49 0.95
N ALA A 153 6.43 2.33 0.00
CA ALA A 153 7.30 3.42 -0.41
C ALA A 153 7.55 3.46 -1.93
N GLN A 154 8.04 4.58 -2.40
CA GLN A 154 8.56 4.75 -3.75
C GLN A 154 10.04 4.29 -3.81
N PRO A 155 10.62 4.09 -5.01
CA PRO A 155 11.99 3.60 -5.18
C PRO A 155 13.06 4.40 -4.45
N GLU A 156 12.83 5.71 -4.21
CA GLU A 156 13.73 6.61 -3.50
C GLU A 156 13.98 6.17 -2.05
N PHE A 157 13.08 5.42 -1.46
CA PHE A 157 13.27 4.82 -0.14
C PHE A 157 14.48 3.89 -0.06
N LYS A 158 14.93 3.33 -1.19
CA LYS A 158 16.13 2.50 -1.25
C LYS A 158 17.40 3.28 -0.87
N GLU A 159 17.46 4.57 -1.21
CA GLU A 159 18.58 5.44 -0.84
C GLU A 159 18.64 5.61 0.68
N LEU A 160 17.48 5.83 1.31
CA LEU A 160 17.39 5.90 2.77
C LEU A 160 17.80 4.58 3.44
N LEU A 161 17.40 3.43 2.87
CA LEU A 161 17.82 2.12 3.37
C LEU A 161 19.32 1.87 3.24
N GLN A 162 19.99 2.43 2.23
CA GLN A 162 21.44 2.34 2.07
C GLN A 162 22.18 3.14 3.14
N LEU A 163 21.60 4.26 3.60
CA LEU A 163 22.17 5.07 4.69
C LEU A 163 21.97 4.43 6.07
N HIS A 164 21.05 3.47 6.20
CA HIS A 164 20.65 2.81 7.45
C HIS A 164 20.72 1.29 7.33
N GLU A 165 21.92 0.72 7.17
CA GLU A 165 22.11 -0.74 6.98
C GLU A 165 21.49 -1.55 8.13
N ASN A 166 21.68 -1.12 9.38
CA ASN A 166 21.08 -1.77 10.55
C ASN A 166 19.54 -1.81 10.53
N PHE A 167 18.89 -0.86 9.87
CA PHE A 167 17.45 -0.89 9.66
C PHE A 167 17.08 -1.80 8.49
N LYS A 168 17.85 -1.76 7.41
CA LYS A 168 17.67 -2.62 6.24
C LYS A 168 17.77 -4.10 6.62
N ASP A 169 18.70 -4.48 7.50
CA ASP A 169 18.89 -5.87 7.95
C ASP A 169 17.71 -6.41 8.77
N ARG A 170 16.82 -5.53 9.25
CA ARG A 170 15.59 -5.92 9.95
C ARG A 170 14.42 -6.22 9.02
N ILE A 171 14.57 -5.99 7.72
CA ILE A 171 13.51 -6.25 6.74
C ILE A 171 13.34 -7.76 6.60
N ALA A 172 12.30 -8.29 7.20
CA ALA A 172 11.94 -9.70 7.11
C ALA A 172 11.21 -10.02 5.79
N PHE A 173 10.52 -9.03 5.21
CA PHE A 173 9.87 -9.16 3.93
C PHE A 173 10.06 -7.89 3.10
N GLY A 174 10.65 -8.05 1.93
CA GLY A 174 10.81 -7.01 0.93
C GLY A 174 10.14 -7.43 -0.38
N PHE A 175 9.36 -6.54 -0.97
CA PHE A 175 8.72 -6.79 -2.27
C PHE A 175 8.75 -5.55 -3.15
N THR A 176 8.96 -5.75 -4.46
CA THR A 176 8.87 -4.66 -5.43
C THR A 176 7.68 -4.87 -6.35
N VAL A 177 6.69 -3.98 -6.25
CA VAL A 177 5.50 -3.98 -7.10
C VAL A 177 5.86 -3.38 -8.45
N GLN A 178 5.76 -4.19 -9.49
CA GLN A 178 6.01 -3.78 -10.87
C GLN A 178 4.70 -3.30 -11.53
N PRO A 179 4.78 -2.45 -12.56
CA PRO A 179 3.65 -2.20 -13.45
C PRO A 179 3.11 -3.49 -14.06
N LEU A 180 1.86 -3.48 -14.49
CA LEU A 180 1.19 -4.63 -15.11
C LEU A 180 1.82 -4.96 -16.46
N GLY A 181 2.00 -6.25 -16.76
CA GLY A 181 2.28 -6.69 -18.11
C GLY A 181 1.07 -6.51 -19.04
N GLU A 182 1.25 -6.72 -20.34
CA GLU A 182 0.19 -6.53 -21.35
C GLU A 182 -1.04 -7.38 -21.03
N LYS A 183 -0.88 -8.68 -20.79
CA LYS A 183 -1.97 -9.59 -20.44
C LYS A 183 -2.72 -9.11 -19.20
N ASN A 184 -2.01 -8.79 -18.13
CA ASN A 184 -2.60 -8.32 -16.89
C ASN A 184 -3.28 -6.94 -17.06
N THR A 185 -2.81 -6.10 -17.99
CA THR A 185 -3.46 -4.82 -18.31
C THR A 185 -4.82 -5.05 -19.00
N ILE A 186 -4.90 -6.00 -19.93
CA ILE A 186 -6.14 -6.37 -20.58
C ILE A 186 -7.14 -6.90 -19.55
N GLU A 187 -6.73 -7.87 -18.74
CA GLU A 187 -7.54 -8.43 -17.65
C GLU A 187 -8.00 -7.35 -16.66
N PHE A 188 -7.12 -6.39 -16.34
CA PHE A 188 -7.44 -5.27 -15.45
C PHE A 188 -8.53 -4.36 -16.03
N ILE A 189 -8.48 -4.04 -17.33
CA ILE A 189 -9.50 -3.22 -17.99
C ILE A 189 -10.85 -3.95 -17.96
N ASP A 190 -10.88 -5.24 -18.34
CA ASP A 190 -12.09 -6.04 -18.37
C ASP A 190 -12.72 -6.18 -16.97
N HIS A 191 -11.91 -6.49 -15.98
CA HIS A 191 -12.36 -6.59 -14.60
C HIS A 191 -13.01 -5.28 -14.13
N ARG A 192 -12.38 -4.14 -14.38
CA ARG A 192 -12.92 -2.84 -13.97
C ARG A 192 -14.22 -2.47 -14.66
N LEU A 193 -14.36 -2.81 -15.94
CA LEU A 193 -15.61 -2.61 -16.68
C LEU A 193 -16.72 -3.49 -16.12
N LYS A 194 -16.43 -4.75 -15.80
CA LYS A 194 -17.38 -5.69 -15.19
C LYS A 194 -17.85 -5.20 -13.82
N VAL A 195 -16.93 -4.77 -12.95
CA VAL A 195 -17.26 -4.22 -11.62
C VAL A 195 -18.06 -2.91 -11.73
N ALA A 196 -17.83 -2.12 -12.79
CA ALA A 196 -18.61 -0.93 -13.09
C ALA A 196 -20.02 -1.23 -13.63
N GLY A 197 -20.42 -2.49 -13.76
CA GLY A 197 -21.76 -2.91 -14.20
C GLY A 197 -21.90 -3.13 -15.71
N LEU A 198 -20.80 -3.30 -16.43
CA LEU A 198 -20.87 -3.67 -17.84
C LEU A 198 -21.35 -5.13 -17.97
N ASP A 199 -22.42 -5.34 -18.74
CA ASP A 199 -22.92 -6.67 -19.07
C ASP A 199 -21.86 -7.53 -19.78
N GLU A 200 -21.80 -8.82 -19.49
CA GLU A 200 -20.78 -9.74 -20.04
C GLU A 200 -20.83 -9.84 -21.58
N ASP A 201 -21.99 -9.63 -22.16
CA ASP A 201 -22.20 -9.69 -23.62
C ASP A 201 -21.78 -8.41 -24.33
N LYS A 202 -21.50 -7.32 -23.61
CA LYS A 202 -21.11 -6.03 -24.19
C LYS A 202 -19.60 -5.83 -24.18
N LYS A 203 -19.07 -5.46 -25.33
CA LYS A 203 -17.66 -5.09 -25.49
C LYS A 203 -17.51 -3.61 -25.75
N VAL A 204 -16.88 -2.89 -24.84
CA VAL A 204 -16.57 -1.45 -24.99
C VAL A 204 -15.22 -1.23 -25.70
N PHE A 205 -14.26 -2.14 -25.52
CA PHE A 205 -12.95 -2.07 -26.14
C PHE A 205 -12.67 -3.28 -27.01
N THR A 206 -12.01 -3.08 -28.16
CA THR A 206 -11.39 -4.21 -28.90
C THR A 206 -10.11 -4.66 -28.20
N GLU A 207 -9.70 -5.92 -28.42
CA GLU A 207 -8.44 -6.45 -27.87
C GLU A 207 -7.22 -5.63 -28.33
N LYS A 208 -7.22 -5.20 -29.61
CA LYS A 208 -6.17 -4.34 -30.16
C LYS A 208 -6.13 -2.96 -29.47
N ALA A 209 -7.29 -2.40 -29.14
CA ALA A 209 -7.37 -1.14 -28.39
C ALA A 209 -6.77 -1.29 -26.98
N LYS A 210 -7.10 -2.36 -26.25
CA LYS A 210 -6.53 -2.65 -24.93
C LYS A 210 -5.00 -2.82 -24.99
N ALA A 211 -4.48 -3.49 -26.01
CA ALA A 211 -3.04 -3.62 -26.22
C ALA A 211 -2.37 -2.26 -26.46
N LEU A 212 -3.00 -1.34 -27.16
CA LEU A 212 -2.51 0.04 -27.35
C LEU A 212 -2.56 0.83 -26.04
N VAL A 213 -3.61 0.66 -25.22
CA VAL A 213 -3.66 1.23 -23.88
C VAL A 213 -2.46 0.80 -23.04
N TYR A 214 -2.09 -0.50 -23.08
CA TYR A 214 -0.87 -0.98 -22.43
C TYR A 214 0.39 -0.26 -22.94
N LYS A 215 0.56 -0.19 -24.27
CA LYS A 215 1.73 0.47 -24.87
C LYS A 215 1.86 1.94 -24.44
N HIS A 216 0.75 2.66 -24.36
CA HIS A 216 0.73 4.07 -23.94
C HIS A 216 0.99 4.23 -22.45
N THR A 217 0.32 3.43 -21.62
CA THR A 217 0.35 3.55 -20.16
C THR A 217 1.51 2.80 -19.51
N LYS A 218 2.21 1.94 -20.27
CA LYS A 218 3.27 1.06 -19.77
C LYS A 218 2.84 0.19 -18.57
N GLY A 219 1.55 -0.15 -18.53
CA GLY A 219 0.99 -0.98 -17.48
C GLY A 219 0.81 -0.33 -16.10
N TYR A 220 0.97 0.99 -15.96
CA TYR A 220 0.71 1.68 -14.69
C TYR A 220 -0.80 1.77 -14.40
N PRO A 221 -1.33 1.10 -13.35
CA PRO A 221 -2.77 1.04 -13.08
C PRO A 221 -3.46 2.40 -13.06
N ARG A 222 -2.85 3.38 -12.40
CA ARG A 222 -3.41 4.75 -12.35
C ARG A 222 -3.51 5.39 -13.72
N LYS A 223 -2.47 5.22 -14.57
CA LYS A 223 -2.48 5.74 -15.95
C LYS A 223 -3.53 5.03 -16.80
N ILE A 224 -3.65 3.69 -16.67
CA ILE A 224 -4.67 2.90 -17.38
C ILE A 224 -6.07 3.44 -17.06
N VAL A 225 -6.39 3.62 -15.76
CA VAL A 225 -7.70 4.10 -15.32
C VAL A 225 -8.01 5.48 -15.89
N VAL A 226 -7.08 6.42 -15.80
CA VAL A 226 -7.27 7.79 -16.30
C VAL A 226 -7.43 7.79 -17.82
N PHE A 227 -6.59 7.06 -18.54
CA PHE A 227 -6.63 7.01 -19.98
C PHE A 227 -7.91 6.33 -20.50
N CYS A 228 -8.30 5.18 -19.94
CA CYS A 228 -9.55 4.51 -20.29
C CYS A 228 -10.78 5.36 -19.95
N HIS A 229 -10.76 6.10 -18.83
CA HIS A 229 -11.84 7.02 -18.49
C HIS A 229 -12.06 8.08 -19.58
N HIS A 230 -10.98 8.69 -20.07
CA HIS A 230 -11.08 9.65 -21.16
C HIS A 230 -11.60 9.01 -22.47
N LEU A 231 -11.11 7.82 -22.81
CA LEU A 231 -11.58 7.09 -23.99
C LEU A 231 -13.08 6.75 -23.90
N ILE A 232 -13.57 6.40 -22.71
CA ILE A 232 -15.01 6.12 -22.49
C ILE A 232 -15.84 7.39 -22.60
N ILE A 233 -15.35 8.53 -22.12
CA ILE A 233 -16.05 9.82 -22.30
C ILE A 233 -16.16 10.17 -23.79
N ASP A 234 -15.04 10.08 -24.54
CA ASP A 234 -15.04 10.37 -25.97
C ASP A 234 -15.99 9.41 -26.73
N TYR A 235 -15.98 8.12 -26.38
CA TYR A 235 -16.87 7.08 -26.90
C TYR A 235 -18.36 7.46 -26.71
N ILE A 236 -18.73 7.93 -25.51
CA ILE A 236 -20.12 8.30 -25.20
C ILE A 236 -20.52 9.58 -25.96
N ILE A 237 -19.64 10.58 -25.99
CA ILE A 237 -19.92 11.87 -26.65
C ILE A 237 -20.08 11.70 -28.16
N ASN A 238 -19.23 10.87 -28.78
CA ASN A 238 -19.20 10.67 -30.22
C ASN A 238 -20.25 9.66 -30.71
N GLY A 239 -20.93 8.94 -29.79
CA GLY A 239 -21.92 7.90 -30.16
C GLY A 239 -21.28 6.70 -30.86
N GLU A 240 -20.06 6.37 -30.52
CA GLU A 240 -19.32 5.24 -31.09
C GLU A 240 -19.94 3.91 -30.63
N GLU A 241 -19.78 2.85 -31.43
CA GLU A 241 -20.27 1.52 -31.02
C GLU A 241 -19.23 0.73 -30.21
N ILE A 242 -17.94 0.95 -30.46
CA ILE A 242 -16.83 0.28 -29.79
C ILE A 242 -15.55 1.11 -29.89
N ILE A 243 -14.77 1.14 -28.82
CA ILE A 243 -13.44 1.77 -28.81
C ILE A 243 -12.45 0.85 -29.51
N ASN A 244 -12.07 1.23 -30.72
CA ASN A 244 -11.12 0.50 -31.56
C ASN A 244 -9.72 1.12 -31.50
N SER A 245 -8.79 0.56 -32.29
CA SER A 245 -7.39 1.02 -32.34
C SER A 245 -7.23 2.45 -32.84
N GLU A 246 -8.10 2.91 -33.76
CA GLU A 246 -8.01 4.25 -34.35
C GLU A 246 -8.34 5.32 -33.33
N ILE A 247 -9.42 5.11 -32.54
CA ILE A 247 -9.83 6.02 -31.44
C ILE A 247 -8.69 6.15 -30.43
N VAL A 248 -8.07 5.00 -30.03
CA VAL A 248 -6.95 5.01 -29.08
C VAL A 248 -5.75 5.77 -29.66
N LEU A 249 -5.38 5.55 -30.92
CA LEU A 249 -4.25 6.23 -31.58
C LEU A 249 -4.49 7.75 -31.69
N THR A 250 -5.72 8.17 -32.00
CA THR A 250 -6.09 9.59 -32.06
C THR A 250 -5.91 10.25 -30.68
N ARG A 251 -6.26 9.55 -29.61
CA ARG A 251 -6.13 10.08 -28.24
C ARG A 251 -4.68 10.09 -27.72
N MET A 252 -3.78 9.29 -28.32
CA MET A 252 -2.36 9.25 -27.94
C MET A 252 -1.54 10.41 -28.52
N GLN A 253 -2.07 11.13 -29.53
CA GLN A 253 -1.47 12.35 -30.09
C GLN A 253 -1.73 13.55 -29.21
#